data_69b72337ae0c4780c2b0a8bc68b77548
#
_entry.id   69b72337ae0c4780c2b0a8bc68b77548
#
_cell.length_a   1.000
_cell.length_b   1.000
_cell.length_c   1.000
_cell.angle_alpha   90.00
_cell.angle_beta   90.00
_cell.angle_gamma   90.00
#
_symmetry.space_group_name_H-M   'P 1'
#
loop_
_entity.id
_entity.type
_entity.pdbx_description
1 polymer ?
#
loop_
_entity_poly.entity_id
_entity_poly.type
_entity_poly.pdbx_seq_one_letter_code
_entity_poly.pdbx_strand_id
1 'polypeptide(L)'
;MRDEPFVIRAMTASDANAVAAWHYPGIYSFYDWGQDAEDLAELLDPEEWGQRYFAADREGDLVGFFVFKLADGLAEVGLGLRPDLTGLGLGDAFLDAGLRFAADELGAEGYTLAVAAFNRRAITVYERAGFAETERYEHHTNGGVHAFVRMTR
;
A
#
# COMPACT_ATOMS: atom_id res chain seq x y z
N MET A 1 24.37 4.89 -14.46
CA MET A 1 23.89 4.40 -13.19
C MET A 1 22.44 4.02 -13.25
N ARG A 2 22.09 2.90 -12.74
CA ARG A 2 20.69 2.53 -12.71
C ARG A 2 20.15 2.58 -11.29
N ASP A 3 18.85 2.74 -11.20
CA ASP A 3 18.18 2.77 -9.92
C ASP A 3 18.27 1.42 -9.22
N GLU A 4 18.45 1.45 -7.91
CA GLU A 4 18.38 0.26 -7.10
C GLU A 4 16.93 -0.26 -7.08
N PRO A 5 16.73 -1.55 -7.27
CA PRO A 5 15.39 -2.10 -7.23
C PRO A 5 14.83 -2.11 -5.80
N PHE A 6 13.51 -2.05 -5.70
CA PHE A 6 12.84 -2.33 -4.46
C PHE A 6 12.85 -3.85 -4.23
N VAL A 7 13.22 -4.27 -3.02
CA VAL A 7 13.21 -5.68 -2.63
C VAL A 7 12.03 -5.90 -1.70
N ILE A 8 11.12 -6.78 -2.09
CA ILE A 8 9.92 -7.08 -1.31
C ILE A 8 10.15 -8.38 -0.55
N ARG A 9 9.90 -8.37 0.73
CA ARG A 9 10.11 -9.49 1.63
C ARG A 9 9.02 -9.55 2.69
N ALA A 10 8.94 -10.67 3.41
CA ALA A 10 7.99 -10.80 4.51
C ALA A 10 8.26 -9.72 5.57
N MET A 11 7.19 -9.14 6.09
CA MET A 11 7.28 -8.13 7.14
C MET A 11 7.69 -8.79 8.46
N THR A 12 8.50 -8.10 9.25
CA THR A 12 8.84 -8.51 10.62
C THR A 12 8.13 -7.61 11.62
N ALA A 13 8.10 -8.03 12.88
CA ALA A 13 7.52 -7.20 13.95
C ALA A 13 8.24 -5.86 14.06
N SER A 14 9.56 -5.85 13.85
CA SER A 14 10.35 -4.60 13.86
C SER A 14 9.92 -3.67 12.73
N ASP A 15 9.67 -4.21 11.53
CA ASP A 15 9.18 -3.43 10.40
C ASP A 15 7.81 -2.82 10.73
N ALA A 16 6.92 -3.61 11.31
CA ALA A 16 5.57 -3.16 11.65
C ALA A 16 5.61 -2.00 12.64
N ASN A 17 6.49 -2.07 13.64
CA ASN A 17 6.65 -0.98 14.61
C ASN A 17 7.13 0.31 13.92
N ALA A 18 8.06 0.18 12.98
CA ALA A 18 8.56 1.34 12.24
C ALA A 18 7.45 1.94 11.35
N VAL A 19 6.72 1.10 10.62
CA VAL A 19 5.62 1.53 9.75
C VAL A 19 4.52 2.22 10.56
N ALA A 20 4.18 1.67 11.73
CA ALA A 20 3.15 2.24 12.61
C ALA A 20 3.48 3.67 13.06
N ALA A 21 4.77 4.01 13.10
CA ALA A 21 5.23 5.31 13.54
C ALA A 21 5.34 6.33 12.40
N TRP A 22 5.08 5.94 11.17
CA TRP A 22 5.14 6.87 10.04
C TRP A 22 3.97 7.84 10.06
N HIS A 23 4.28 9.13 9.86
CA HIS A 23 3.28 10.19 9.82
C HIS A 23 3.41 10.96 8.52
N TYR A 24 2.30 11.09 7.82
CA TYR A 24 2.25 11.77 6.53
C TYR A 24 1.83 13.22 6.71
N PRO A 25 2.40 14.15 5.92
CA PRO A 25 2.12 15.58 6.10
C PRO A 25 0.75 15.98 5.53
N GLY A 26 0.16 17.03 6.13
CA GLY A 26 -1.05 17.66 5.64
C GLY A 26 -2.23 16.71 5.56
N ILE A 27 -2.96 16.78 4.46
CA ILE A 27 -4.15 15.94 4.26
C ILE A 27 -3.81 14.45 4.20
N TYR A 28 -2.55 14.12 3.88
CA TYR A 28 -2.12 12.73 3.79
C TYR A 28 -1.98 12.04 5.15
N SER A 29 -2.08 12.80 6.25
CA SER A 29 -2.14 12.21 7.59
C SER A 29 -3.34 11.26 7.74
N PHE A 30 -4.30 11.35 6.83
CA PHE A 30 -5.41 10.42 6.73
C PHE A 30 -4.92 8.96 6.65
N TYR A 31 -3.73 8.74 6.09
CA TYR A 31 -3.16 7.40 5.92
C TYR A 31 -2.27 6.97 7.08
N ASP A 32 -2.12 7.79 8.12
CA ASP A 32 -1.40 7.36 9.31
C ASP A 32 -2.12 6.17 9.94
N TRP A 33 -1.37 5.15 10.32
CA TRP A 33 -1.97 3.93 10.88
C TRP A 33 -2.79 4.21 12.15
N GLY A 34 -2.40 5.20 12.94
CA GLY A 34 -3.12 5.57 14.16
C GLY A 34 -4.52 6.13 13.93
N GLN A 35 -4.88 6.46 12.69
CA GLN A 35 -6.22 6.99 12.38
C GLN A 35 -7.31 5.93 12.45
N ASP A 36 -6.95 4.65 12.34
CA ASP A 36 -7.90 3.53 12.44
C ASP A 36 -7.35 2.50 13.42
N ALA A 37 -8.04 2.35 14.55
CA ALA A 37 -7.56 1.49 15.63
C ALA A 37 -7.53 0.01 15.25
N GLU A 38 -8.48 -0.43 14.42
CA GLU A 38 -8.54 -1.83 14.00
C GLU A 38 -7.38 -2.15 13.04
N ASP A 39 -7.12 -1.27 12.11
CA ASP A 39 -6.01 -1.44 11.16
C ASP A 39 -4.68 -1.44 11.88
N LEU A 40 -4.50 -0.53 12.84
CA LEU A 40 -3.28 -0.47 13.64
C LEU A 40 -3.08 -1.75 14.46
N ALA A 41 -4.15 -2.25 15.08
CA ALA A 41 -4.08 -3.48 15.86
C ALA A 41 -3.66 -4.67 14.99
N GLU A 42 -4.19 -4.78 13.78
CA GLU A 42 -3.82 -5.85 12.86
C GLU A 42 -2.35 -5.73 12.45
N LEU A 43 -1.90 -4.54 12.12
CA LEU A 43 -0.49 -4.30 11.75
C LEU A 43 0.46 -4.74 12.87
N LEU A 44 0.10 -4.46 14.12
CA LEU A 44 0.97 -4.75 15.25
C LEU A 44 0.85 -6.17 15.80
N ASP A 45 0.03 -7.01 15.16
CA ASP A 45 -0.17 -8.40 15.58
C ASP A 45 0.27 -9.36 14.46
N PRO A 46 1.55 -9.85 14.51
CA PRO A 46 2.06 -10.75 13.48
C PRO A 46 1.22 -12.02 13.28
N GLU A 47 0.50 -12.47 14.29
CA GLU A 47 -0.36 -13.66 14.17
C GLU A 47 -1.54 -13.43 13.24
N GLU A 48 -1.95 -12.17 13.03
CA GLU A 48 -3.04 -11.81 12.13
C GLU A 48 -2.61 -11.64 10.68
N TRP A 49 -1.30 -11.62 10.40
CA TRP A 49 -0.83 -11.27 9.05
C TRP A 49 -1.09 -12.36 8.00
N GLY A 50 -1.00 -13.62 8.39
CA GLY A 50 -0.98 -14.71 7.41
C GLY A 50 0.19 -14.49 6.45
N GLN A 51 -0.09 -14.58 5.14
CA GLN A 51 0.91 -14.32 4.10
C GLN A 51 0.55 -13.04 3.33
N ARG A 52 0.10 -12.01 4.04
CA ARG A 52 -0.43 -10.79 3.42
C ARG A 52 0.46 -9.56 3.58
N TYR A 53 1.30 -9.51 4.62
CA TYR A 53 2.06 -8.31 4.98
C TYR A 53 3.51 -8.44 4.54
N PHE A 54 3.98 -7.43 3.78
CA PHE A 54 5.32 -7.42 3.22
C PHE A 54 5.98 -6.08 3.46
N ALA A 55 7.31 -6.12 3.63
CA ALA A 55 8.14 -4.92 3.72
C ALA A 55 8.84 -4.72 2.39
N ALA A 56 9.11 -3.47 2.05
CA ALA A 56 9.89 -3.12 0.87
C ALA A 56 11.17 -2.42 1.32
N ASP A 57 12.30 -2.94 0.88
CA ASP A 57 13.60 -2.34 1.14
C ASP A 57 14.17 -1.74 -0.15
N ARG A 58 14.99 -0.72 0.01
CA ARG A 58 15.79 -0.17 -1.07
C ARG A 58 17.14 0.19 -0.49
N GLU A 59 18.21 -0.33 -1.10
CA GLU A 59 19.58 -0.13 -0.61
C GLU A 59 19.74 -0.53 0.85
N GLY A 60 19.03 -1.59 1.29
CA GLY A 60 19.10 -2.10 2.65
C GLY A 60 18.21 -1.39 3.66
N ASP A 61 17.54 -0.32 3.28
CA ASP A 61 16.67 0.44 4.19
C ASP A 61 15.20 0.13 3.94
N LEU A 62 14.43 0.05 5.02
CA LEU A 62 12.98 -0.09 4.93
C LEU A 62 12.38 1.19 4.37
N VAL A 63 11.75 1.11 3.20
CA VAL A 63 11.22 2.27 2.49
C VAL A 63 9.71 2.20 2.25
N GLY A 64 9.09 1.06 2.46
CA GLY A 64 7.66 0.94 2.21
C GLY A 64 7.09 -0.37 2.69
N PHE A 65 5.80 -0.54 2.46
CA PHE A 65 5.10 -1.79 2.77
C PHE A 65 4.07 -2.09 1.70
N PHE A 66 3.71 -3.37 1.63
CA PHE A 66 2.57 -3.84 0.83
C PHE A 66 1.74 -4.79 1.66
N VAL A 67 0.43 -4.74 1.45
CA VAL A 67 -0.50 -5.72 1.97
C VAL A 67 -1.25 -6.28 0.77
N PHE A 68 -1.21 -7.61 0.60
CA PHE A 68 -1.90 -8.26 -0.51
C PHE A 68 -2.93 -9.24 0.03
N LYS A 69 -4.19 -9.06 -0.38
CA LYS A 69 -5.26 -9.99 -0.04
C LYS A 69 -5.71 -10.66 -1.32
N LEU A 70 -5.41 -11.94 -1.47
CA LEU A 70 -5.77 -12.69 -2.68
C LEU A 70 -7.09 -13.41 -2.51
N ALA A 71 -7.94 -13.31 -3.53
CA ALA A 71 -9.18 -14.06 -3.64
C ALA A 71 -9.44 -14.31 -5.13
N ASP A 72 -9.57 -15.58 -5.52
CA ASP A 72 -9.88 -15.97 -6.91
C ASP A 72 -8.91 -15.37 -7.94
N GLY A 73 -7.62 -15.34 -7.61
CA GLY A 73 -6.59 -14.80 -8.50
C GLY A 73 -6.48 -13.27 -8.51
N LEU A 74 -7.37 -12.58 -7.83
CA LEU A 74 -7.36 -11.12 -7.75
C LEU A 74 -6.69 -10.68 -6.45
N ALA A 75 -5.67 -9.84 -6.57
CA ALA A 75 -4.98 -9.31 -5.41
C ALA A 75 -5.51 -7.91 -5.08
N GLU A 76 -6.04 -7.76 -3.88
CA GLU A 76 -6.34 -6.43 -3.34
C GLU A 76 -5.04 -5.87 -2.76
N VAL A 77 -4.62 -4.69 -3.21
CA VAL A 77 -3.31 -4.12 -2.92
C VAL A 77 -3.44 -2.94 -1.97
N GLY A 78 -2.78 -3.04 -0.81
CA GLY A 78 -2.53 -1.92 0.06
C GLY A 78 -1.05 -1.60 0.01
N LEU A 79 -0.67 -0.32 0.05
CA LEU A 79 0.74 0.05 -0.05
C LEU A 79 0.99 1.41 0.57
N GLY A 80 2.24 1.64 0.96
CA GLY A 80 2.68 2.94 1.42
C GLY A 80 4.18 3.08 1.34
N LEU A 81 4.64 4.26 0.90
CA LEU A 81 6.04 4.64 0.97
C LEU A 81 6.31 5.36 2.28
N ARG A 82 7.53 5.26 2.77
CA ARG A 82 7.97 6.03 3.93
C ARG A 82 7.73 7.53 3.65
N PRO A 83 7.24 8.28 4.64
CA PRO A 83 6.77 9.66 4.39
C PRO A 83 7.78 10.57 3.71
N ASP A 84 9.07 10.46 4.06
CA ASP A 84 10.11 11.30 3.47
C ASP A 84 10.39 10.98 2.00
N LEU A 85 9.87 9.87 1.50
CA LEU A 85 10.07 9.43 0.12
C LEU A 85 8.86 9.71 -0.77
N THR A 86 7.77 10.21 -0.19
CA THR A 86 6.59 10.58 -0.99
C THR A 86 6.84 11.86 -1.77
N GLY A 87 6.20 11.98 -2.93
CA GLY A 87 6.35 13.19 -3.75
C GLY A 87 7.67 13.33 -4.48
N LEU A 88 8.50 12.28 -4.52
CA LEU A 88 9.81 12.31 -5.18
C LEU A 88 9.85 11.55 -6.51
N GLY A 89 8.69 11.17 -7.03
CA GLY A 89 8.62 10.44 -8.30
C GLY A 89 8.90 8.95 -8.19
N LEU A 90 8.90 8.39 -6.98
CA LEU A 90 9.20 6.97 -6.76
C LEU A 90 7.97 6.07 -6.86
N GLY A 91 6.77 6.65 -6.88
CA GLY A 91 5.53 5.88 -6.80
C GLY A 91 5.34 4.88 -7.92
N ASP A 92 5.68 5.25 -9.16
CA ASP A 92 5.51 4.35 -10.31
C ASP A 92 6.37 3.10 -10.17
N ALA A 93 7.66 3.26 -9.86
CA ALA A 93 8.58 2.14 -9.71
C ALA A 93 8.24 1.29 -8.48
N PHE A 94 7.83 1.93 -7.39
CA PHE A 94 7.44 1.24 -6.17
C PHE A 94 6.21 0.35 -6.41
N LEU A 95 5.17 0.92 -7.01
CA LEU A 95 3.96 0.17 -7.35
C LEU A 95 4.27 -1.00 -8.28
N ASP A 96 5.06 -0.74 -9.32
CA ASP A 96 5.43 -1.79 -10.28
C ASP A 96 6.13 -2.96 -9.60
N ALA A 97 7.05 -2.67 -8.67
CA ALA A 97 7.74 -3.72 -7.92
C ALA A 97 6.76 -4.58 -7.12
N GLY A 98 5.78 -3.95 -6.47
CA GLY A 98 4.77 -4.68 -5.71
C GLY A 98 3.86 -5.53 -6.57
N LEU A 99 3.43 -5.00 -7.72
CA LEU A 99 2.56 -5.76 -8.63
C LEU A 99 3.29 -6.96 -9.22
N ARG A 100 4.57 -6.80 -9.59
CA ARG A 100 5.38 -7.92 -10.06
C ARG A 100 5.58 -8.98 -9.00
N PHE A 101 5.84 -8.56 -7.77
CA PHE A 101 5.97 -9.49 -6.66
C PHE A 101 4.69 -10.31 -6.47
N ALA A 102 3.54 -9.65 -6.50
CA ALA A 102 2.26 -10.32 -6.33
C ALA A 102 2.00 -11.33 -7.45
N ALA A 103 2.36 -10.98 -8.69
CA ALA A 103 2.20 -11.91 -9.82
C ALA A 103 3.16 -13.09 -9.71
N ASP A 104 4.44 -12.82 -9.46
CA ASP A 104 5.48 -13.84 -9.51
C ASP A 104 5.48 -14.74 -8.28
N GLU A 105 5.24 -14.18 -7.10
CA GLU A 105 5.39 -14.92 -5.84
C GLU A 105 4.05 -15.35 -5.24
N LEU A 106 2.96 -14.63 -5.53
CA LEU A 106 1.66 -14.90 -4.93
C LEU A 106 0.64 -15.40 -5.94
N GLY A 107 0.98 -15.44 -7.23
CA GLY A 107 0.11 -15.96 -8.27
C GLY A 107 -1.05 -15.03 -8.65
N ALA A 108 -0.91 -13.73 -8.41
CA ALA A 108 -1.94 -12.77 -8.79
C ALA A 108 -2.12 -12.72 -10.30
N GLU A 109 -3.37 -12.75 -10.75
CA GLU A 109 -3.73 -12.67 -12.17
C GLU A 109 -4.34 -11.32 -12.51
N GLY A 110 -4.76 -10.57 -11.50
CA GLY A 110 -5.27 -9.22 -11.63
C GLY A 110 -5.19 -8.52 -10.30
N TYR A 111 -5.50 -7.22 -10.31
CA TYR A 111 -5.30 -6.37 -9.13
C TYR A 111 -6.49 -5.45 -8.91
N THR A 112 -6.81 -5.20 -7.66
CA THR A 112 -7.76 -4.16 -7.27
C THR A 112 -7.19 -3.38 -6.10
N LEU A 113 -7.63 -2.14 -5.94
CA LEU A 113 -7.26 -1.33 -4.79
C LEU A 113 -8.34 -0.31 -4.51
N ALA A 114 -8.30 0.25 -3.31
CA ALA A 114 -9.19 1.32 -2.91
C ALA A 114 -8.34 2.51 -2.47
N VAL A 115 -8.71 3.69 -2.91
CA VAL A 115 -7.97 4.92 -2.62
C VAL A 115 -8.96 6.02 -2.26
N ALA A 116 -8.60 6.85 -1.26
CA ALA A 116 -9.44 7.99 -0.91
C ALA A 116 -9.57 8.93 -2.12
N ALA A 117 -10.79 9.39 -2.37
CA ALA A 117 -11.08 10.20 -3.56
C ALA A 117 -10.28 11.50 -3.61
N PHE A 118 -9.88 12.03 -2.46
CA PHE A 118 -9.08 13.26 -2.42
C PHE A 118 -7.63 13.03 -2.87
N ASN A 119 -7.16 11.80 -2.88
CA ASN A 119 -5.74 11.49 -3.13
C ASN A 119 -5.44 11.43 -4.62
N ARG A 120 -5.46 12.61 -5.26
CA ARG A 120 -5.24 12.72 -6.71
C ARG A 120 -3.87 12.24 -7.12
N ARG A 121 -2.88 12.44 -6.27
CA ARG A 121 -1.50 12.02 -6.53
C ARG A 121 -1.41 10.51 -6.71
N ALA A 122 -2.01 9.76 -5.80
CA ALA A 122 -2.01 8.30 -5.89
C ALA A 122 -2.85 7.81 -7.07
N ILE A 123 -4.03 8.40 -7.27
CA ILE A 123 -4.90 8.03 -8.40
C ILE A 123 -4.15 8.16 -9.72
N THR A 124 -3.38 9.24 -9.89
CA THR A 124 -2.59 9.45 -11.10
C THR A 124 -1.55 8.33 -11.29
N VAL A 125 -0.86 7.94 -10.22
CA VAL A 125 0.10 6.83 -10.27
C VAL A 125 -0.59 5.54 -10.69
N TYR A 126 -1.76 5.25 -10.12
CA TYR A 126 -2.51 4.04 -10.45
C TYR A 126 -3.00 4.04 -11.90
N GLU A 127 -3.49 5.18 -12.39
CA GLU A 127 -3.91 5.30 -13.78
C GLU A 127 -2.74 5.05 -14.75
N ARG A 128 -1.56 5.59 -14.44
CA ARG A 128 -0.37 5.34 -15.26
C ARG A 128 0.03 3.88 -15.27
N ALA A 129 -0.25 3.17 -14.20
CA ALA A 129 0.04 1.74 -14.10
C ALA A 129 -1.03 0.86 -14.75
N GLY A 130 -2.06 1.44 -15.33
CA GLY A 130 -3.08 0.71 -16.05
C GLY A 130 -4.36 0.42 -15.26
N PHE A 131 -4.48 0.97 -14.06
CA PHE A 131 -5.71 0.83 -13.28
C PHE A 131 -6.77 1.79 -13.80
N ALA A 132 -8.02 1.34 -13.80
CA ALA A 132 -9.17 2.15 -14.15
C ALA A 132 -10.17 2.17 -13.00
N GLU A 133 -10.83 3.29 -12.81
CA GLU A 133 -11.87 3.42 -11.79
C GLU A 133 -13.04 2.52 -12.14
N THR A 134 -13.48 1.70 -11.18
CA THR A 134 -14.60 0.79 -11.36
C THR A 134 -15.78 1.14 -10.45
N GLU A 135 -15.55 1.85 -9.35
CA GLU A 135 -16.60 2.17 -8.40
C GLU A 135 -16.20 3.37 -7.54
N ARG A 136 -17.18 4.20 -7.18
CA ARG A 136 -17.04 5.20 -6.13
C ARG A 136 -18.01 4.83 -5.02
N TYR A 137 -17.55 4.93 -3.77
CA TYR A 137 -18.39 4.54 -2.64
C TYR A 137 -17.98 5.29 -1.38
N GLU A 138 -18.85 5.25 -0.39
CA GLU A 138 -18.53 5.77 0.93
C GLU A 138 -17.95 4.66 1.79
N HIS A 139 -16.82 4.93 2.40
CA HIS A 139 -16.11 3.95 3.22
C HIS A 139 -16.08 4.42 4.67
N HIS A 140 -16.49 3.51 5.58
CA HIS A 140 -16.43 3.77 7.01
C HIS A 140 -15.05 3.39 7.50
N THR A 141 -14.24 4.40 7.81
CA THR A 141 -12.86 4.23 8.29
C THR A 141 -12.43 5.48 9.04
N ASN A 142 -11.35 5.38 9.83
CA ASN A 142 -10.78 6.53 10.53
C ASN A 142 -11.82 7.30 11.36
N GLY A 143 -12.79 6.58 11.94
CA GLY A 143 -13.81 7.19 12.80
C GLY A 143 -14.87 7.99 12.05
N GLY A 144 -14.98 7.86 10.72
CA GLY A 144 -15.93 8.62 9.94
C GLY A 144 -16.30 7.93 8.63
N VAL A 145 -16.94 8.69 7.75
CA VAL A 145 -17.35 8.22 6.42
C VAL A 145 -16.62 9.06 5.38
N HIS A 146 -15.94 8.42 4.45
CA HIS A 146 -15.10 9.10 3.47
C HIS A 146 -15.33 8.54 2.08
N ALA A 147 -15.26 9.40 1.07
CA ALA A 147 -15.40 8.99 -0.32
C ALA A 147 -14.14 8.26 -0.78
N PHE A 148 -14.33 7.07 -1.35
CA PHE A 148 -13.26 6.24 -1.89
C PHE A 148 -13.54 5.88 -3.34
N VAL A 149 -12.46 5.56 -4.04
CA VAL A 149 -12.49 5.09 -5.42
C VAL A 149 -11.90 3.69 -5.44
N ARG A 150 -12.62 2.74 -6.05
CA ARG A 150 -12.05 1.42 -6.33
C ARG A 150 -11.49 1.45 -7.74
N MET A 151 -10.29 0.93 -7.88
CA MET A 151 -9.61 0.86 -9.17
C MET A 151 -9.16 -0.57 -9.42
N THR A 152 -9.19 -0.98 -10.67
CA THR A 152 -8.91 -2.37 -11.06
C THR A 152 -8.03 -2.41 -12.31
N ARG A 153 -7.14 -3.38 -12.32
CA ARG A 153 -6.26 -3.68 -13.46
C ARG A 153 -6.24 -5.16 -13.74
#